data_37b2ee0910f8b51cabaa11d49be630bb
#
_entry.id   37b2ee0910f8b51cabaa11d49be630bb
#
_cell.length_a   1.000
_cell.length_b   1.000
_cell.length_c   1.000
_cell.angle_alpha   90.00
_cell.angle_beta   90.00
_cell.angle_gamma   90.00
#
_symmetry.space_group_name_H-M   'P 1'
#
loop_
_entity.id
_entity.type
_entity.pdbx_description
1 polymer ?
#
loop_
_entity_poly.entity_id
_entity_poly.type
_entity_poly.pdbx_seq_one_letter_code
_entity_poly.pdbx_strand_id
1 'polypeptide(L)'
;MDNKYFNSKSVEVRRSQIKPASYNPRTISDEGRKQLKRSIKRYGVVGGIVVNQATGYTIVGGHQKVSVLDELNKYDEATHKNDYTLRVELINVDEKTEKSLNVALNNPNIGGQWDYDALARLVPDIDYQDAGLTAADLNMIGCDFLLQTEEESSVADALEDMMAPVTEQKEAEKAAKQMERAEKVAHMKEVKQQVKNAAQKQAQDMDAYLMLSFDTFEAKAAFCERFGYDPYSKFIKGEVFDEQIERIE
;
A
#
# COMPACT_ATOMS: atom_id res chain seq x y z
N MET A 1 -23.38 -28.05 1.11
CA MET A 1 -24.17 -27.03 1.83
C MET A 1 -23.80 -25.69 1.23
N ASP A 2 -24.78 -24.98 0.71
CA ASP A 2 -24.53 -23.61 0.24
C ASP A 2 -24.28 -22.70 1.45
N ASN A 3 -23.26 -21.88 1.38
CA ASN A 3 -22.92 -20.97 2.46
C ASN A 3 -23.89 -19.77 2.41
N LYS A 4 -24.75 -19.65 3.42
CA LYS A 4 -25.78 -18.59 3.53
C LYS A 4 -25.25 -17.16 3.51
N TYR A 5 -23.94 -16.99 3.64
CA TYR A 5 -23.27 -15.67 3.62
C TYR A 5 -22.80 -15.26 2.21
N PHE A 6 -22.90 -16.12 1.20
CA PHE A 6 -22.62 -15.78 -0.19
C PHE A 6 -23.90 -15.27 -0.87
N ASN A 7 -24.05 -13.95 -0.92
CA ASN A 7 -25.20 -13.26 -1.50
C ASN A 7 -24.87 -12.56 -2.84
N SER A 8 -23.71 -12.84 -3.42
CA SER A 8 -23.30 -12.30 -4.74
C SER A 8 -23.19 -13.42 -5.77
N LYS A 9 -23.28 -13.04 -7.04
CA LYS A 9 -23.00 -13.89 -8.19
C LYS A 9 -21.93 -13.27 -9.06
N SER A 10 -20.88 -14.02 -9.39
CA SER A 10 -19.87 -13.56 -10.33
C SER A 10 -20.41 -13.67 -11.76
N VAL A 11 -20.52 -12.57 -12.46
CA VAL A 11 -21.04 -12.48 -13.83
C VAL A 11 -20.16 -11.57 -14.69
N GLU A 12 -20.25 -11.74 -16.01
CA GLU A 12 -19.65 -10.83 -16.98
C GLU A 12 -20.69 -9.83 -17.47
N VAL A 13 -20.33 -8.55 -17.49
CA VAL A 13 -21.17 -7.46 -17.96
C VAL A 13 -20.38 -6.55 -18.89
N ARG A 14 -21.08 -5.84 -19.78
CA ARG A 14 -20.47 -4.75 -20.56
C ARG A 14 -20.27 -3.53 -19.69
N ARG A 15 -19.19 -2.76 -19.94
CA ARG A 15 -18.94 -1.49 -19.24
C ARG A 15 -20.12 -0.52 -19.40
N SER A 16 -20.71 -0.47 -20.57
CA SER A 16 -21.89 0.36 -20.88
C SER A 16 -23.14 0.04 -20.04
N GLN A 17 -23.19 -1.13 -19.43
CA GLN A 17 -24.32 -1.56 -18.59
C GLN A 17 -24.24 -1.08 -17.14
N ILE A 18 -23.04 -0.71 -16.67
CA ILE A 18 -22.81 -0.30 -15.29
C ILE A 18 -22.60 1.20 -15.18
N LYS A 19 -23.04 1.78 -14.07
CA LYS A 19 -22.92 3.22 -13.80
C LYS A 19 -22.26 3.49 -12.46
N PRO A 20 -21.45 4.56 -12.33
CA PRO A 20 -20.87 4.95 -11.06
C PRO A 20 -21.97 5.40 -10.08
N ALA A 21 -21.75 5.15 -8.78
CA ALA A 21 -22.59 5.71 -7.74
C ALA A 21 -22.30 7.20 -7.56
N SER A 22 -23.32 8.05 -7.71
CA SER A 22 -23.17 9.51 -7.54
C SER A 22 -22.81 9.93 -6.10
N TYR A 23 -23.08 9.07 -5.15
CA TYR A 23 -22.83 9.30 -3.72
C TYR A 23 -21.52 8.68 -3.23
N ASN A 24 -20.67 8.13 -4.11
CA ASN A 24 -19.40 7.50 -3.69
C ASN A 24 -18.45 8.54 -3.05
N PRO A 25 -18.10 8.40 -1.75
CA PRO A 25 -17.31 9.41 -1.06
C PRO A 25 -15.80 9.24 -1.27
N ARG A 26 -15.37 8.14 -1.90
CA ARG A 26 -13.96 7.78 -2.00
C ARG A 26 -13.28 8.43 -3.20
N THR A 27 -12.21 9.18 -2.93
CA THR A 27 -11.31 9.74 -3.93
C THR A 27 -9.99 8.96 -3.96
N ILE A 28 -9.21 9.16 -4.98
CA ILE A 28 -7.86 8.61 -5.12
C ILE A 28 -6.91 9.75 -5.54
N SER A 29 -5.69 9.77 -4.98
CA SER A 29 -4.65 10.70 -5.42
C SER A 29 -4.11 10.31 -6.80
N ASP A 30 -3.48 11.26 -7.48
CA ASP A 30 -2.86 11.00 -8.80
C ASP A 30 -1.78 9.92 -8.70
N GLU A 31 -1.02 9.90 -7.61
CA GLU A 31 -0.02 8.87 -7.36
C GLU A 31 -0.67 7.51 -7.12
N GLY A 32 -1.65 7.43 -6.22
CA GLY A 32 -2.40 6.19 -5.99
C GLY A 32 -3.07 5.68 -7.27
N ARG A 33 -3.55 6.58 -8.15
CA ARG A 33 -4.08 6.20 -9.47
C ARG A 33 -3.01 5.60 -10.38
N LYS A 34 -1.80 6.18 -10.40
CA LYS A 34 -0.67 5.63 -11.17
C LYS A 34 -0.30 4.23 -10.70
N GLN A 35 -0.21 4.03 -9.39
CA GLN A 35 0.08 2.73 -8.78
C GLN A 35 -1.01 1.70 -9.08
N LEU A 36 -2.29 2.07 -8.91
CA LEU A 36 -3.41 1.19 -9.27
C LEU A 36 -3.36 0.80 -10.75
N LYS A 37 -3.03 1.74 -11.63
CA LYS A 37 -2.87 1.50 -13.07
C LYS A 37 -1.70 0.55 -13.36
N ARG A 38 -0.58 0.70 -12.67
CA ARG A 38 0.57 -0.19 -12.77
C ARG A 38 0.21 -1.61 -12.32
N SER A 39 -0.41 -1.73 -11.15
CA SER A 39 -0.88 -3.02 -10.60
C SER A 39 -1.86 -3.73 -11.54
N ILE A 40 -2.86 -3.01 -12.08
CA ILE A 40 -3.81 -3.58 -13.05
C ILE A 40 -3.11 -4.04 -14.33
N LYS A 41 -2.12 -3.30 -14.83
CA LYS A 41 -1.35 -3.71 -16.01
C LYS A 41 -0.50 -4.96 -15.74
N ARG A 42 0.04 -5.10 -14.53
CA ARG A 42 0.92 -6.21 -14.17
C ARG A 42 0.15 -7.48 -13.85
N TYR A 43 -0.89 -7.37 -13.02
CA TYR A 43 -1.59 -8.51 -12.44
C TYR A 43 -3.01 -8.71 -12.98
N GLY A 44 -3.51 -7.77 -13.77
CA GLY A 44 -4.92 -7.72 -14.14
C GLY A 44 -5.80 -7.18 -13.01
N VAL A 45 -7.10 -7.27 -13.19
CA VAL A 45 -8.08 -6.88 -12.18
C VAL A 45 -8.24 -8.03 -11.19
N VAL A 46 -7.57 -7.93 -10.06
CA VAL A 46 -7.72 -8.85 -8.93
C VAL A 46 -8.58 -8.20 -7.85
N GLY A 47 -9.48 -8.98 -7.24
CA GLY A 47 -10.47 -8.49 -6.29
C GLY A 47 -11.68 -7.83 -6.97
N GLY A 48 -12.85 -8.06 -6.39
CA GLY A 48 -14.14 -7.82 -7.04
C GLY A 48 -14.43 -6.35 -7.39
N ILE A 49 -15.20 -6.18 -8.45
CA ILE A 49 -16.03 -5.00 -8.69
C ILE A 49 -17.43 -5.41 -8.29
N VAL A 50 -18.04 -4.69 -7.35
CA VAL A 50 -19.38 -5.03 -6.84
C VAL A 50 -20.41 -4.11 -7.49
N VAL A 51 -21.47 -4.70 -8.05
CA VAL A 51 -22.51 -3.99 -8.78
C VAL A 51 -23.88 -4.41 -8.26
N ASN A 52 -24.76 -3.45 -8.02
CA ASN A 52 -26.11 -3.71 -7.57
C ASN A 52 -27.10 -3.69 -8.74
N GLN A 53 -27.73 -4.82 -8.99
CA GLN A 53 -28.72 -4.96 -10.04
C GLN A 53 -30.02 -4.19 -9.75
N ALA A 54 -30.47 -4.17 -8.49
CA ALA A 54 -31.72 -3.55 -8.08
C ALA A 54 -31.79 -2.05 -8.37
N THR A 55 -30.64 -1.36 -8.34
CA THR A 55 -30.54 0.08 -8.57
C THR A 55 -30.08 0.44 -9.99
N GLY A 56 -30.23 -0.50 -10.92
CA GLY A 56 -29.89 -0.31 -12.33
C GLY A 56 -28.39 -0.43 -12.60
N TYR A 57 -27.78 -1.48 -12.07
CA TYR A 57 -26.36 -1.81 -12.24
C TYR A 57 -25.40 -0.74 -11.71
N THR A 58 -25.72 -0.19 -10.54
CA THR A 58 -24.88 0.80 -9.86
C THR A 58 -23.65 0.13 -9.26
N ILE A 59 -22.48 0.71 -9.49
CA ILE A 59 -21.21 0.26 -8.88
C ILE A 59 -21.25 0.57 -7.38
N VAL A 60 -21.09 -0.43 -6.54
CA VAL A 60 -21.03 -0.31 -5.08
C VAL A 60 -19.60 -0.31 -4.59
N GLY A 61 -18.73 -1.11 -5.21
CA GLY A 61 -17.29 -1.17 -4.91
C GLY A 61 -16.46 -1.31 -6.18
N GLY A 62 -15.24 -0.79 -6.14
CA GLY A 62 -14.33 -0.88 -7.28
C GLY A 62 -14.38 0.29 -8.27
N HIS A 63 -14.97 1.43 -7.91
CA HIS A 63 -15.06 2.64 -8.77
C HIS A 63 -13.71 3.03 -9.38
N GLN A 64 -12.65 3.05 -8.59
CA GLN A 64 -11.31 3.43 -9.06
C GLN A 64 -10.75 2.41 -10.06
N LYS A 65 -11.03 1.11 -9.85
CA LYS A 65 -10.63 0.06 -10.81
C LYS A 65 -11.32 0.26 -12.16
N VAL A 66 -12.65 0.51 -12.16
CA VAL A 66 -13.42 0.78 -13.38
C VAL A 66 -12.89 2.03 -14.08
N SER A 67 -12.66 3.13 -13.35
CA SER A 67 -12.12 4.37 -13.92
C SER A 67 -10.73 4.18 -14.57
N VAL A 68 -9.87 3.35 -13.99
CA VAL A 68 -8.56 3.01 -14.60
C VAL A 68 -8.73 2.11 -15.82
N LEU A 69 -9.67 1.16 -15.79
CA LEU A 69 -9.99 0.32 -16.94
C LEU A 69 -10.55 1.13 -18.10
N ASP A 70 -11.40 2.13 -17.85
CA ASP A 70 -11.93 3.06 -18.84
C ASP A 70 -10.79 3.79 -19.55
N GLU A 71 -9.81 4.27 -18.78
CA GLU A 71 -8.62 4.92 -19.33
C GLU A 71 -7.77 3.96 -20.19
N LEU A 72 -7.51 2.74 -19.67
CA LEU A 72 -6.70 1.74 -20.37
C LEU A 72 -7.32 1.27 -21.67
N ASN A 73 -8.65 1.11 -21.70
CA ASN A 73 -9.41 0.69 -22.87
C ASN A 73 -9.81 1.87 -23.77
N LYS A 74 -9.54 3.10 -23.34
CA LYS A 74 -9.99 4.32 -24.02
C LYS A 74 -11.52 4.33 -24.24
N TYR A 75 -12.25 3.88 -23.21
CA TYR A 75 -13.69 3.85 -23.23
C TYR A 75 -14.25 5.27 -23.19
N ASP A 76 -15.23 5.53 -24.04
CA ASP A 76 -15.97 6.79 -24.06
C ASP A 76 -17.40 6.55 -23.56
N GLU A 77 -17.73 7.11 -22.40
CA GLU A 77 -19.01 6.92 -21.74
C GLU A 77 -20.18 7.53 -22.54
N ALA A 78 -19.95 8.63 -23.28
CA ALA A 78 -21.00 9.32 -24.04
C ALA A 78 -21.39 8.55 -25.32
N THR A 79 -20.43 7.93 -25.96
CA THR A 79 -20.63 7.24 -27.26
C THR A 79 -20.60 5.71 -27.13
N HIS A 80 -20.26 5.20 -25.95
CA HIS A 80 -19.96 3.79 -25.70
C HIS A 80 -18.90 3.19 -26.63
N LYS A 81 -18.04 4.05 -27.21
CA LYS A 81 -16.93 3.59 -28.03
C LYS A 81 -15.92 2.85 -27.18
N ASN A 82 -15.35 1.79 -27.74
CA ASN A 82 -14.41 0.89 -27.06
C ASN A 82 -15.02 0.22 -25.81
N ASP A 83 -16.32 -0.12 -25.87
CA ASP A 83 -16.99 -0.86 -24.83
C ASP A 83 -16.32 -2.21 -24.60
N TYR A 84 -16.10 -2.57 -23.35
CA TYR A 84 -15.38 -3.78 -22.94
C TYR A 84 -16.16 -4.59 -21.92
N THR A 85 -15.86 -5.88 -21.83
CA THR A 85 -16.45 -6.79 -20.85
C THR A 85 -15.62 -6.81 -19.59
N LEU A 86 -16.29 -6.82 -18.43
CA LEU A 86 -15.66 -6.97 -17.12
C LEU A 86 -16.42 -7.94 -16.25
N ARG A 87 -15.69 -8.60 -15.35
CA ARG A 87 -16.26 -9.52 -14.38
C ARG A 87 -16.63 -8.76 -13.12
N VAL A 88 -17.87 -8.93 -12.66
CA VAL A 88 -18.41 -8.25 -11.48
C VAL A 88 -19.07 -9.24 -10.52
N GLU A 89 -19.06 -8.89 -9.25
CA GLU A 89 -19.89 -9.51 -8.23
C GLU A 89 -21.24 -8.79 -8.19
N LEU A 90 -22.26 -9.46 -8.73
CA LEU A 90 -23.60 -8.91 -8.82
C LEU A 90 -24.37 -9.18 -7.52
N ILE A 91 -24.89 -8.13 -6.92
CA ILE A 91 -25.77 -8.16 -5.75
C ILE A 91 -27.15 -7.63 -6.10
N ASN A 92 -28.13 -7.92 -5.23
CA ASN A 92 -29.51 -7.45 -5.40
C ASN A 92 -30.03 -6.97 -4.04
N VAL A 93 -29.83 -5.70 -3.72
CA VAL A 93 -30.17 -5.08 -2.44
C VAL A 93 -30.86 -3.74 -2.66
N ASP A 94 -31.61 -3.27 -1.65
CA ASP A 94 -32.20 -1.92 -1.67
C ASP A 94 -31.12 -0.81 -1.61
N GLU A 95 -31.50 0.41 -1.95
CA GLU A 95 -30.61 1.56 -2.04
C GLU A 95 -29.94 1.90 -0.69
N LYS A 96 -30.65 1.72 0.44
CA LYS A 96 -30.09 1.98 1.77
C LYS A 96 -28.96 1.00 2.09
N THR A 97 -29.20 -0.27 1.82
CA THR A 97 -28.21 -1.34 1.99
C THR A 97 -27.04 -1.16 1.04
N GLU A 98 -27.28 -0.74 -0.21
CA GLU A 98 -26.24 -0.40 -1.20
C GLU A 98 -25.29 0.69 -0.66
N LYS A 99 -25.84 1.80 -0.14
CA LYS A 99 -25.05 2.88 0.45
C LYS A 99 -24.24 2.42 1.66
N SER A 100 -24.84 1.59 2.51
CA SER A 100 -24.14 0.99 3.66
C SER A 100 -22.99 0.09 3.23
N LEU A 101 -23.19 -0.73 2.20
CA LEU A 101 -22.16 -1.59 1.63
C LEU A 101 -21.05 -0.77 0.96
N ASN A 102 -21.37 0.32 0.25
CA ASN A 102 -20.36 1.21 -0.32
C ASN A 102 -19.42 1.74 0.76
N VAL A 103 -19.95 2.17 1.91
CA VAL A 103 -19.13 2.61 3.04
C VAL A 103 -18.34 1.45 3.63
N ALA A 104 -18.98 0.29 3.88
CA ALA A 104 -18.32 -0.87 4.50
C ALA A 104 -17.15 -1.40 3.67
N LEU A 105 -17.30 -1.51 2.35
CA LEU A 105 -16.25 -1.98 1.43
C LEU A 105 -15.04 -1.03 1.34
N ASN A 106 -15.20 0.21 1.76
CA ASN A 106 -14.17 1.24 1.71
C ASN A 106 -13.69 1.69 3.11
N ASN A 107 -14.23 1.09 4.18
CA ASN A 107 -13.90 1.49 5.55
C ASN A 107 -12.58 0.84 6.00
N PRO A 108 -11.53 1.62 6.26
CA PRO A 108 -10.25 1.09 6.71
C PRO A 108 -10.34 0.32 8.03
N ASN A 109 -11.31 0.63 8.90
CA ASN A 109 -11.51 -0.09 10.16
C ASN A 109 -11.97 -1.55 9.96
N ILE A 110 -12.59 -1.85 8.80
CA ILE A 110 -13.01 -3.21 8.44
C ILE A 110 -11.90 -3.92 7.65
N GLY A 111 -11.12 -3.16 6.87
CA GLY A 111 -10.05 -3.68 6.01
C GLY A 111 -8.82 -4.19 6.76
N GLY A 112 -8.73 -3.95 8.07
CA GLY A 112 -7.57 -4.30 8.88
C GLY A 112 -6.44 -3.26 8.78
N GLN A 113 -5.38 -3.50 9.54
CA GLN A 113 -4.17 -2.67 9.54
C GLN A 113 -2.97 -3.53 9.14
N TRP A 114 -1.93 -2.89 8.64
CA TRP A 114 -0.68 -3.56 8.36
C TRP A 114 0.06 -3.90 9.66
N ASP A 115 0.54 -5.13 9.76
CA ASP A 115 1.66 -5.46 10.62
C ASP A 115 2.93 -4.98 9.92
N TYR A 116 3.45 -3.83 10.36
CA TYR A 116 4.59 -3.18 9.70
C TYR A 116 5.87 -4.02 9.78
N ASP A 117 6.06 -4.81 10.86
CA ASP A 117 7.21 -5.70 10.97
C ASP A 117 7.10 -6.88 9.99
N ALA A 118 5.91 -7.43 9.83
CA ALA A 118 5.67 -8.47 8.83
C ALA A 118 5.82 -7.92 7.41
N LEU A 119 5.34 -6.70 7.15
CA LEU A 119 5.47 -6.02 5.87
C LEU A 119 6.93 -5.72 5.52
N ALA A 120 7.71 -5.20 6.48
CA ALA A 120 9.15 -4.92 6.28
C ALA A 120 9.94 -6.18 5.93
N ARG A 121 9.56 -7.34 6.46
CA ARG A 121 10.18 -8.63 6.09
C ARG A 121 9.78 -9.12 4.69
N LEU A 122 8.59 -8.76 4.23
CA LEU A 122 8.05 -9.20 2.94
C LEU A 122 8.54 -8.34 1.77
N VAL A 123 8.65 -7.02 1.98
CA VAL A 123 8.93 -6.04 0.93
C VAL A 123 10.20 -6.35 0.12
N PRO A 124 11.33 -6.82 0.71
CA PRO A 124 12.51 -7.20 -0.05
C PRO A 124 12.34 -8.39 -1.02
N ASP A 125 11.27 -9.16 -0.88
CA ASP A 125 10.98 -10.33 -1.73
C ASP A 125 9.98 -10.03 -2.86
N ILE A 126 9.46 -8.79 -2.95
CA ILE A 126 8.43 -8.37 -3.92
C ILE A 126 8.86 -7.09 -4.66
N ASP A 127 8.21 -6.84 -5.80
CA ASP A 127 8.24 -5.51 -6.41
C ASP A 127 7.29 -4.59 -5.64
N TYR A 128 7.84 -3.70 -4.83
CA TYR A 128 7.07 -2.81 -3.97
C TYR A 128 6.20 -1.83 -4.76
N GLN A 129 6.68 -1.39 -5.94
CA GLN A 129 5.93 -0.48 -6.81
C GLN A 129 4.72 -1.17 -7.44
N ASP A 130 4.86 -2.43 -7.88
CA ASP A 130 3.75 -3.22 -8.39
C ASP A 130 2.75 -3.57 -7.27
N ALA A 131 3.24 -3.72 -6.03
CA ALA A 131 2.40 -3.88 -4.84
C ALA A 131 1.68 -2.59 -4.42
N GLY A 132 2.04 -1.44 -5.01
CA GLY A 132 1.41 -0.16 -4.74
C GLY A 132 1.98 0.58 -3.52
N LEU A 133 3.16 0.19 -3.04
CA LEU A 133 3.86 0.90 -1.97
C LEU A 133 4.60 2.11 -2.53
N THR A 134 4.61 3.19 -1.76
CA THR A 134 5.31 4.44 -2.07
C THR A 134 6.66 4.50 -1.38
N ALA A 135 7.51 5.46 -1.80
CA ALA A 135 8.73 5.79 -1.07
C ALA A 135 8.46 6.18 0.40
N ALA A 136 7.33 6.87 0.66
CA ALA A 136 6.92 7.21 2.01
C ALA A 136 6.57 5.97 2.84
N ASP A 137 5.90 4.98 2.23
CA ASP A 137 5.60 3.71 2.89
C ASP A 137 6.89 2.95 3.21
N LEU A 138 7.87 2.92 2.28
CA LEU A 138 9.16 2.27 2.52
C LEU A 138 9.94 2.93 3.66
N ASN A 139 9.97 4.27 3.70
CA ASN A 139 10.59 5.00 4.80
C ASN A 139 9.92 4.71 6.14
N MET A 140 8.58 4.62 6.14
CA MET A 140 7.80 4.35 7.37
C MET A 140 8.09 2.95 7.93
N ILE A 141 8.34 1.96 7.08
CA ILE A 141 8.66 0.58 7.49
C ILE A 141 10.17 0.30 7.57
N GLY A 142 11.02 1.32 7.37
CA GLY A 142 12.48 1.17 7.45
C GLY A 142 13.12 0.41 6.29
N CYS A 143 12.48 0.42 5.12
CA CYS A 143 12.95 -0.22 3.89
C CYS A 143 13.42 0.78 2.82
N ASP A 144 13.78 1.99 3.21
CA ASP A 144 14.24 3.09 2.36
C ASP A 144 15.51 2.77 1.55
N PHE A 145 16.32 1.82 2.04
CA PHE A 145 17.49 1.32 1.31
C PHE A 145 17.14 0.73 -0.07
N LEU A 146 15.90 0.28 -0.29
CA LEU A 146 15.44 -0.21 -1.59
C LEU A 146 15.32 0.92 -2.63
N LEU A 147 15.15 2.17 -2.20
CA LEU A 147 15.09 3.33 -3.07
C LEU A 147 16.46 3.68 -3.66
N GLN A 148 17.53 3.45 -2.90
CA GLN A 148 18.91 3.74 -3.31
C GLN A 148 19.39 2.81 -4.42
N THR A 149 18.96 1.53 -4.38
CA THR A 149 19.33 0.55 -5.40
C THR A 149 18.68 0.80 -6.76
N GLU A 150 17.54 1.49 -6.82
CA GLU A 150 16.89 1.85 -8.09
C GLU A 150 17.54 3.03 -8.78
N GLU A 151 18.04 4.03 -8.03
CA GLU A 151 18.76 5.16 -8.61
C GLU A 151 20.09 4.70 -9.22
N GLU A 152 20.79 3.78 -8.58
CA GLU A 152 22.03 3.19 -9.11
C GLU A 152 21.77 2.32 -10.35
N SER A 153 20.69 1.54 -10.37
CA SER A 153 20.27 0.70 -11.51
C SER A 153 19.85 1.56 -12.71
N SER A 154 19.08 2.62 -12.51
CA SER A 154 18.61 3.47 -13.61
C SER A 154 19.75 4.24 -14.29
N VAL A 155 20.80 4.59 -13.56
CA VAL A 155 22.01 5.23 -14.11
C VAL A 155 22.87 4.22 -14.90
N ALA A 156 22.93 2.97 -14.43
CA ALA A 156 23.63 1.89 -15.12
C ALA A 156 22.95 1.53 -16.44
N ASP A 157 21.61 1.39 -16.46
CA ASP A 157 20.82 1.10 -17.66
C ASP A 157 20.89 2.24 -18.70
N ALA A 158 20.92 3.50 -18.25
CA ALA A 158 21.08 4.65 -19.14
C ALA A 158 22.50 4.75 -19.74
N LEU A 159 23.52 4.28 -19.03
CA LEU A 159 24.89 4.19 -19.53
C LEU A 159 25.08 3.02 -20.51
N GLU A 160 24.38 1.91 -20.31
CA GLU A 160 24.45 0.72 -21.16
C GLU A 160 23.79 0.99 -22.54
N ASP A 161 22.69 1.73 -22.60
CA ASP A 161 22.03 2.16 -23.85
C ASP A 161 22.89 3.15 -24.69
N MET A 162 23.80 3.87 -24.07
CA MET A 162 24.72 4.81 -24.74
C MET A 162 26.00 4.16 -25.30
N MET A 163 26.32 2.91 -24.94
CA MET A 163 27.61 2.28 -25.26
C MET A 163 27.53 1.04 -26.17
N ALA A 164 26.45 0.75 -26.87
CA ALA A 164 26.33 -0.42 -27.73
C ALA A 164 27.07 -0.26 -29.08
N PRO A 165 28.13 -1.03 -29.32
CA PRO A 165 28.29 -1.68 -30.63
C PRO A 165 28.73 -3.15 -30.57
N VAL A 166 27.94 -3.98 -31.24
CA VAL A 166 28.22 -5.09 -32.18
C VAL A 166 29.18 -6.24 -31.82
N THR A 167 28.58 -7.40 -31.55
CA THR A 167 28.76 -8.80 -32.09
C THR A 167 29.95 -9.70 -31.79
N GLU A 168 30.92 -9.46 -30.94
CA GLU A 168 31.87 -10.51 -30.50
C GLU A 168 31.82 -10.86 -29.00
N GLN A 169 30.90 -10.22 -28.29
CA GLN A 169 30.86 -10.25 -26.81
C GLN A 169 29.86 -11.24 -26.20
N LYS A 170 29.11 -12.02 -26.98
CA LYS A 170 27.99 -12.85 -26.44
C LYS A 170 28.40 -14.01 -25.51
N GLU A 171 29.62 -14.49 -25.58
CA GLU A 171 30.09 -15.56 -24.66
C GLU A 171 30.72 -14.99 -23.38
N ALA A 172 31.44 -13.88 -23.49
CA ALA A 172 31.93 -13.15 -22.31
C ALA A 172 30.76 -12.54 -21.49
N GLU A 173 29.71 -12.07 -22.17
CA GLU A 173 28.49 -11.55 -21.55
C GLU A 173 27.72 -12.61 -20.73
N LYS A 174 27.67 -13.87 -21.18
CA LYS A 174 27.04 -14.95 -20.40
C LYS A 174 27.78 -15.27 -19.11
N ALA A 175 29.11 -15.26 -19.14
CA ALA A 175 29.93 -15.47 -17.95
C ALA A 175 29.85 -14.26 -16.99
N ALA A 176 29.86 -13.03 -17.51
CA ALA A 176 29.68 -11.81 -16.73
C ALA A 176 28.30 -11.73 -16.08
N LYS A 177 27.21 -12.05 -16.83
CA LYS A 177 25.84 -12.13 -16.27
C LYS A 177 25.67 -13.21 -15.19
N GLN A 178 26.47 -14.27 -15.28
CA GLN A 178 26.43 -15.33 -14.26
C GLN A 178 27.16 -14.92 -12.98
N MET A 179 28.29 -14.18 -13.09
CA MET A 179 28.99 -13.57 -11.96
C MET A 179 28.15 -12.44 -11.34
N GLU A 180 27.59 -11.56 -12.14
CA GLU A 180 26.68 -10.49 -11.69
C GLU A 180 25.43 -11.02 -10.97
N ARG A 181 24.85 -12.15 -11.41
CA ARG A 181 23.78 -12.85 -10.68
C ARG A 181 24.26 -13.36 -9.32
N ALA A 182 25.47 -13.91 -9.24
CA ALA A 182 26.03 -14.40 -7.97
C ALA A 182 26.30 -13.23 -6.99
N GLU A 183 26.79 -12.09 -7.49
CA GLU A 183 26.98 -10.87 -6.71
C GLU A 183 25.66 -10.27 -6.26
N LYS A 184 24.65 -10.18 -7.15
CA LYS A 184 23.30 -9.75 -6.79
C LYS A 184 22.66 -10.63 -5.72
N VAL A 185 22.86 -11.97 -5.80
CA VAL A 185 22.38 -12.90 -4.76
C VAL A 185 23.14 -12.73 -3.44
N ALA A 186 24.44 -12.46 -3.48
CA ALA A 186 25.25 -12.19 -2.28
C ALA A 186 24.81 -10.85 -1.63
N HIS A 187 24.66 -9.80 -2.44
CA HIS A 187 24.18 -8.50 -2.02
C HIS A 187 22.74 -8.60 -1.44
N MET A 188 21.84 -9.36 -2.05
CA MET A 188 20.50 -9.61 -1.51
C MET A 188 20.53 -10.31 -0.15
N LYS A 189 21.48 -11.20 0.09
CA LYS A 189 21.65 -11.86 1.41
C LYS A 189 22.14 -10.85 2.46
N GLU A 190 23.04 -9.97 2.08
CA GLU A 190 23.58 -8.93 2.94
C GLU A 190 22.49 -7.90 3.30
N VAL A 191 21.71 -7.48 2.31
CA VAL A 191 20.56 -6.61 2.48
C VAL A 191 19.51 -7.25 3.41
N LYS A 192 19.18 -8.54 3.21
CA LYS A 192 18.29 -9.28 4.13
C LYS A 192 18.79 -9.29 5.58
N GLN A 193 20.10 -9.39 5.76
CA GLN A 193 20.70 -9.35 7.10
C GLN A 193 20.63 -7.94 7.72
N GLN A 194 20.86 -6.90 6.91
CA GLN A 194 20.75 -5.50 7.33
C GLN A 194 19.31 -5.14 7.74
N VAL A 195 18.31 -5.57 6.95
CA VAL A 195 16.88 -5.40 7.28
C VAL A 195 16.53 -6.07 8.60
N LYS A 196 17.00 -7.31 8.79
CA LYS A 196 16.77 -8.04 10.03
C LYS A 196 17.38 -7.32 11.24
N ASN A 197 18.58 -6.78 11.07
CA ASN A 197 19.27 -6.04 12.12
C ASN A 197 18.59 -4.68 12.38
N ALA A 198 18.13 -3.98 11.33
CA ALA A 198 17.39 -2.72 11.45
C ALA A 198 16.03 -2.92 12.12
N ALA A 199 15.28 -3.95 11.73
CA ALA A 199 14.00 -4.31 12.36
C ALA A 199 14.18 -4.71 13.83
N GLN A 200 15.25 -5.44 14.18
CA GLN A 200 15.57 -5.76 15.56
C GLN A 200 15.93 -4.51 16.37
N LYS A 201 16.70 -3.59 15.80
CA LYS A 201 17.05 -2.32 16.44
C LYS A 201 15.81 -1.44 16.64
N GLN A 202 14.94 -1.37 15.64
CA GLN A 202 13.70 -0.60 15.71
C GLN A 202 12.70 -1.20 16.71
N ALA A 203 12.62 -2.54 16.83
CA ALA A 203 11.84 -3.20 17.87
C ALA A 203 12.41 -2.90 19.27
N GLN A 204 13.73 -2.92 19.44
CA GLN A 204 14.39 -2.51 20.69
C GLN A 204 14.15 -1.03 21.01
N ASP A 205 14.15 -0.15 20.01
CA ASP A 205 13.85 1.28 20.18
C ASP A 205 12.36 1.51 20.52
N MET A 206 11.44 0.68 20.01
CA MET A 206 10.02 0.75 20.39
C MET A 206 9.76 0.26 21.82
N ASP A 207 10.51 -0.71 22.33
CA ASP A 207 10.44 -1.15 23.72
C ASP A 207 11.00 -0.11 24.71
N ALA A 208 11.63 0.96 24.20
CA ALA A 208 12.14 2.07 25.01
C ALA A 208 11.09 3.15 25.33
N TYR A 209 9.83 2.99 24.90
CA TYR A 209 8.76 3.94 25.22
C TYR A 209 7.93 3.50 26.43
N LEU A 210 7.86 4.35 27.44
CA LEU A 210 6.90 4.23 28.53
C LEU A 210 5.73 5.19 28.26
N MET A 211 4.51 4.66 28.19
CA MET A 211 3.30 5.46 28.01
C MET A 211 2.65 5.72 29.39
N LEU A 212 2.56 6.98 29.77
CA LEU A 212 1.79 7.42 30.95
C LEU A 212 0.39 7.85 30.47
N SER A 213 -0.65 7.23 31.03
CA SER A 213 -2.03 7.65 30.79
C SER A 213 -2.59 8.37 32.01
N PHE A 214 -3.40 9.41 31.75
CA PHE A 214 -4.07 10.20 32.77
C PHE A 214 -5.58 10.17 32.50
N ASP A 215 -6.37 10.08 33.56
CA ASP A 215 -7.83 10.02 33.44
C ASP A 215 -8.43 11.35 32.94
N THR A 216 -7.76 12.47 33.23
CA THR A 216 -8.20 13.81 32.80
C THR A 216 -7.04 14.66 32.30
N PHE A 217 -7.35 15.66 31.47
CA PHE A 217 -6.35 16.65 31.02
C PHE A 217 -5.78 17.47 32.19
N GLU A 218 -6.59 17.77 33.21
CA GLU A 218 -6.16 18.51 34.40
C GLU A 218 -5.12 17.73 35.20
N ALA A 219 -5.29 16.40 35.34
CA ALA A 219 -4.31 15.54 35.99
C ALA A 219 -2.99 15.50 35.20
N LYS A 220 -3.05 15.45 33.87
CA LYS A 220 -1.89 15.58 33.00
C LYS A 220 -1.19 16.93 33.15
N ALA A 221 -1.97 18.03 33.15
CA ALA A 221 -1.42 19.38 33.27
C ALA A 221 -0.71 19.57 34.61
N ALA A 222 -1.31 19.14 35.71
CA ALA A 222 -0.69 19.20 37.05
C ALA A 222 0.60 18.36 37.13
N PHE A 223 0.63 17.21 36.47
CA PHE A 223 1.84 16.41 36.36
C PHE A 223 2.94 17.14 35.58
N CYS A 224 2.59 17.68 34.40
CA CYS A 224 3.53 18.41 33.55
C CYS A 224 4.09 19.67 34.26
N GLU A 225 3.25 20.44 34.95
CA GLU A 225 3.67 21.62 35.72
C GLU A 225 4.64 21.27 36.83
N ARG A 226 4.41 20.15 37.54
CA ARG A 226 5.31 19.67 38.61
C ARG A 226 6.72 19.45 38.13
N PHE A 227 6.89 18.95 36.89
CA PHE A 227 8.18 18.62 36.30
C PHE A 227 8.67 19.66 35.28
N GLY A 228 8.01 20.81 35.19
CA GLY A 228 8.41 21.91 34.31
C GLY A 228 8.20 21.64 32.81
N TYR A 229 7.26 20.77 32.46
CA TYR A 229 6.91 20.45 31.08
C TYR A 229 5.65 21.19 30.61
N ASP A 230 5.57 21.44 29.30
CA ASP A 230 4.36 21.95 28.69
C ASP A 230 3.25 20.88 28.70
N PRO A 231 2.04 21.17 29.24
CA PRO A 231 0.90 20.24 29.27
C PRO A 231 0.47 19.73 27.88
N TYR A 232 0.77 20.45 26.81
CA TYR A 232 0.46 20.08 25.44
C TYR A 232 1.55 19.23 24.78
N SER A 233 2.69 19.04 25.43
CA SER A 233 3.74 18.12 24.94
C SER A 233 3.21 16.70 24.82
N LYS A 234 3.53 16.07 23.67
CA LYS A 234 3.17 14.68 23.41
C LYS A 234 4.23 13.70 23.87
N PHE A 235 5.47 14.15 23.96
CA PHE A 235 6.62 13.31 24.30
C PHE A 235 7.53 14.05 25.28
N ILE A 236 8.04 13.32 26.26
CA ILE A 236 9.06 13.75 27.20
C ILE A 236 10.21 12.74 27.08
N LYS A 237 11.45 13.23 26.99
CA LYS A 237 12.61 12.32 26.97
C LYS A 237 12.78 11.70 28.34
N GLY A 238 12.84 10.36 28.39
CA GLY A 238 12.95 9.60 29.62
C GLY A 238 14.18 9.95 30.45
N GLU A 239 15.33 10.18 29.79
CA GLU A 239 16.59 10.55 30.44
C GLU A 239 16.47 11.90 31.18
N VAL A 240 15.80 12.89 30.57
CA VAL A 240 15.57 14.21 31.19
C VAL A 240 14.58 14.10 32.36
N PHE A 241 13.63 13.18 32.26
CA PHE A 241 12.67 12.92 33.33
C PHE A 241 13.33 12.18 34.51
N ASP A 242 14.20 11.21 34.25
CA ASP A 242 14.94 10.44 35.28
C ASP A 242 15.84 11.34 36.13
N GLU A 243 16.46 12.37 35.52
CA GLU A 243 17.29 13.34 36.24
C GLU A 243 16.48 14.20 37.25
N GLN A 244 15.16 14.31 37.05
CA GLN A 244 14.27 15.11 37.91
C GLN A 244 13.60 14.31 39.04
N ILE A 245 13.71 12.98 39.00
CA ILE A 245 13.14 12.10 40.02
C ILE A 245 14.19 11.78 41.07
N GLU A 246 13.92 12.14 42.31
CA GLU A 246 14.71 11.64 43.46
C GLU A 246 14.56 10.14 43.54
N ARG A 247 15.67 9.41 43.51
CA ARG A 247 15.68 7.95 43.71
C ARG A 247 15.20 7.68 45.10
N ILE A 248 14.12 6.94 45.24
CA ILE A 248 13.67 6.36 46.51
C ILE A 248 14.56 5.14 46.71
N GLU A 249 15.46 5.22 47.70
CA GLU A 249 16.26 4.08 48.17
C GLU A 249 15.40 3.08 48.99
#